data_f1639de9efb31d86ac7144f09a1e2eef
#
_entry.id   f1639de9efb31d86ac7144f09a1e2eef
#
_cell.length_a   1.000
_cell.length_b   1.000
_cell.length_c   1.000
_cell.angle_alpha   90.00
_cell.angle_beta   90.00
_cell.angle_gamma   90.00
#
_symmetry.space_group_name_H-M   'P 1'
#
loop_
_entity.id
_entity.type
_entity.pdbx_description
1 polymer ?
#
loop_
_entity_poly.entity_id
_entity_poly.type
_entity_poly.pdbx_seq_one_letter_code
_entity_poly.pdbx_strand_id
1 'polypeptide(L)'
;MALVDLRELSSRESERVEWKENVADTEDVVKTIVAFANDISNLGGGYVICGAAEGKDEAGFQKLTLTGLTSSRLKEIESKVFSECREKVDPPIVPLSDEMPIADPEKRILVFIVPSTGHAHSYRSSGKDASTYYIRIGRETREARNGLLRELLVNKKVLDPWDRRINADANITDIDLINFRDYLQQMGLWDQNKSLEDYI
;
A
#
# COMPACT_ATOMS: atom_id res chain seq x y z
N MET A 1 -23.23 13.89 2.43
CA MET A 1 -23.03 12.70 3.30
C MET A 1 -21.51 12.54 3.38
N ALA A 2 -20.93 12.63 4.58
CA ALA A 2 -19.49 12.48 4.74
C ALA A 2 -19.10 11.04 4.38
N LEU A 3 -18.03 10.88 3.60
CA LEU A 3 -17.52 9.56 3.20
C LEU A 3 -16.77 8.86 4.34
N VAL A 4 -16.42 9.61 5.40
CA VAL A 4 -15.57 9.15 6.49
C VAL A 4 -16.16 9.55 7.85
N ASP A 5 -16.12 8.65 8.82
CA ASP A 5 -16.38 8.98 10.22
C ASP A 5 -15.06 9.36 10.92
N LEU A 6 -14.92 10.66 11.23
CA LEU A 6 -13.73 11.17 11.93
C LEU A 6 -13.52 10.55 13.31
N ARG A 7 -14.56 10.01 13.96
CA ARG A 7 -14.42 9.37 15.27
C ARG A 7 -13.59 8.11 15.18
N GLU A 8 -13.72 7.36 14.08
CA GLU A 8 -12.89 6.17 13.83
C GLU A 8 -11.43 6.53 13.57
N LEU A 9 -11.19 7.70 12.93
CA LEU A 9 -9.86 8.14 12.56
C LEU A 9 -9.15 8.95 13.65
N SER A 10 -9.89 9.36 14.71
CA SER A 10 -9.40 10.32 15.71
C SER A 10 -8.69 9.70 16.91
N SER A 11 -8.75 8.38 17.09
CA SER A 11 -8.23 7.75 18.32
C SER A 11 -6.70 7.73 18.37
N ARG A 12 -6.03 7.54 17.25
CA ARG A 12 -4.56 7.55 17.11
C ARG A 12 -4.12 7.41 15.68
N GLU A 13 -2.93 7.88 15.34
CA GLU A 13 -2.24 7.40 14.14
C GLU A 13 -2.05 5.88 14.20
N SER A 14 -2.20 5.24 13.07
CA SER A 14 -2.13 3.79 12.95
C SER A 14 -1.49 3.38 11.63
N GLU A 15 -1.39 2.08 11.39
CA GLU A 15 -0.97 1.57 10.09
C GLU A 15 -1.88 2.01 8.94
N ARG A 16 -3.10 2.48 9.25
CA ARG A 16 -4.09 2.92 8.26
C ARG A 16 -4.40 4.41 8.28
N VAL A 17 -3.87 5.18 9.23
CA VAL A 17 -4.19 6.60 9.39
C VAL A 17 -2.92 7.40 9.57
N GLU A 18 -2.76 8.44 8.76
CA GLU A 18 -1.68 9.41 8.83
C GLU A 18 -2.23 10.82 9.02
N TRP A 19 -1.69 11.57 9.98
CA TRP A 19 -2.06 12.96 10.23
C TRP A 19 -0.96 13.91 9.73
N LYS A 20 -1.37 14.96 9.04
CA LYS A 20 -0.48 16.02 8.54
C LYS A 20 -1.03 17.40 8.95
N GLU A 21 -0.38 18.05 9.89
CA GLU A 21 -0.80 19.37 10.39
C GLU A 21 -0.71 20.43 9.29
N ASN A 22 0.44 20.52 8.69
CA ASN A 22 0.72 21.43 7.60
C ASN A 22 1.41 20.66 6.49
N VAL A 23 0.81 20.65 5.30
CA VAL A 23 1.39 20.01 4.13
C VAL A 23 2.35 21.00 3.47
N ALA A 24 3.57 21.09 4.02
CA ALA A 24 4.64 21.90 3.42
C ALA A 24 5.13 21.26 2.10
N ASP A 25 5.22 19.93 2.08
CA ASP A 25 5.60 19.13 0.92
C ASP A 25 4.54 18.07 0.63
N THR A 26 3.98 18.11 -0.58
CA THR A 26 3.00 17.12 -1.07
C THR A 26 3.65 15.78 -1.37
N GLU A 27 4.96 15.74 -1.59
CA GLU A 27 5.69 14.50 -1.86
C GLU A 27 5.53 13.47 -0.73
N ASP A 28 5.54 13.90 0.53
CA ASP A 28 5.34 13.00 1.67
C ASP A 28 3.90 12.46 1.75
N VAL A 29 2.92 13.28 1.35
CA VAL A 29 1.53 12.84 1.22
C VAL A 29 1.42 11.76 0.13
N VAL A 30 2.02 11.98 -1.04
CA VAL A 30 1.98 11.03 -2.15
C VAL A 30 2.70 9.72 -1.81
N LYS A 31 3.86 9.77 -1.15
CA LYS A 31 4.54 8.56 -0.66
C LYS A 31 3.66 7.75 0.28
N THR A 32 2.92 8.42 1.16
CA THR A 32 1.99 7.75 2.08
C THR A 32 0.79 7.16 1.34
N ILE A 33 0.24 7.86 0.35
CA ILE A 33 -0.82 7.35 -0.53
C ILE A 33 -0.35 6.09 -1.26
N VAL A 34 0.85 6.11 -1.83
CA VAL A 34 1.45 4.94 -2.50
C VAL A 34 1.60 3.77 -1.51
N ALA A 35 2.06 4.05 -0.29
CA ALA A 35 2.23 3.01 0.72
C ALA A 35 0.89 2.38 1.15
N PHE A 36 -0.18 3.17 1.26
CA PHE A 36 -1.53 2.66 1.53
C PHE A 36 -2.11 1.85 0.37
N ALA A 37 -1.90 2.29 -0.88
CA ALA A 37 -2.35 1.54 -2.05
C ALA A 37 -1.60 0.21 -2.22
N ASN A 38 -0.31 0.19 -1.88
CA ASN A 38 0.53 -1.01 -1.86
C ASN A 38 0.11 -2.01 -0.79
N ASP A 39 -0.33 -1.54 0.37
CA ASP A 39 -0.99 -2.31 1.43
C ASP A 39 -0.36 -3.69 1.68
N ILE A 40 0.92 -3.71 2.02
CA ILE A 40 1.66 -4.97 2.23
C ILE A 40 1.07 -5.83 3.35
N SER A 41 0.47 -5.20 4.35
CA SER A 41 -0.17 -5.86 5.51
C SER A 41 -1.61 -6.28 5.25
N ASN A 42 -2.15 -6.02 4.04
CA ASN A 42 -3.52 -6.37 3.62
C ASN A 42 -4.61 -5.82 4.57
N LEU A 43 -4.51 -4.55 4.93
CA LEU A 43 -5.42 -3.85 5.84
C LEU A 43 -6.57 -3.13 5.13
N GLY A 44 -6.61 -3.14 3.78
CA GLY A 44 -7.64 -2.49 2.96
C GLY A 44 -7.34 -1.04 2.63
N GLY A 45 -6.06 -0.61 2.69
CA GLY A 45 -5.63 0.75 2.40
C GLY A 45 -5.62 1.67 3.63
N GLY A 46 -5.79 2.98 3.44
CA GLY A 46 -5.69 3.93 4.54
C GLY A 46 -6.19 5.34 4.25
N TYR A 47 -5.93 6.25 5.19
CA TYR A 47 -6.41 7.63 5.19
C TYR A 47 -5.27 8.60 5.48
N VAL A 48 -5.19 9.69 4.72
CA VAL A 48 -4.29 10.80 5.02
C VAL A 48 -5.14 12.03 5.33
N ILE A 49 -4.98 12.57 6.54
CA ILE A 49 -5.76 13.71 7.03
C ILE A 49 -4.86 14.95 7.04
N CYS A 50 -5.14 15.92 6.21
CA CYS A 50 -4.45 17.20 6.12
C CYS A 50 -5.18 18.26 6.96
N GLY A 51 -4.46 19.00 7.78
CA GLY A 51 -5.02 19.92 8.77
C GLY A 51 -5.27 19.28 10.13
N ALA A 52 -4.56 18.19 10.43
CA ALA A 52 -4.66 17.47 11.68
C ALA A 52 -3.26 17.25 12.28
N ALA A 53 -3.12 17.50 13.57
CA ALA A 53 -1.88 17.34 14.32
C ALA A 53 -2.03 16.30 15.43
N GLU A 54 -0.91 15.70 15.79
CA GLU A 54 -0.81 14.91 17.00
C GLU A 54 -0.80 15.82 18.22
N GLY A 55 -1.75 15.66 19.10
CA GLY A 55 -1.82 16.32 20.40
C GLY A 55 -1.82 15.31 21.54
N LYS A 56 -1.89 15.80 22.77
CA LYS A 56 -2.10 14.99 23.98
C LYS A 56 -3.34 15.46 24.69
N ASP A 57 -4.11 14.55 25.27
CA ASP A 57 -5.18 14.88 26.20
C ASP A 57 -4.62 15.20 27.60
N GLU A 58 -5.52 15.57 28.54
CA GLU A 58 -5.16 15.88 29.92
C GLU A 58 -4.49 14.73 30.67
N ALA A 59 -4.72 13.49 30.23
CA ALA A 59 -4.13 12.27 30.77
C ALA A 59 -2.81 11.88 30.07
N GLY A 60 -2.38 12.65 29.06
CA GLY A 60 -1.14 12.42 28.30
C GLY A 60 -1.25 11.42 27.16
N PHE A 61 -2.44 10.93 26.85
CA PHE A 61 -2.66 10.05 25.69
C PHE A 61 -2.69 10.84 24.39
N GLN A 62 -2.22 10.21 23.32
CA GLN A 62 -2.27 10.78 21.97
C GLN A 62 -3.71 11.09 21.56
N LYS A 63 -3.95 12.29 21.07
CA LYS A 63 -5.23 12.78 20.64
C LYS A 63 -5.09 13.53 19.32
N LEU A 64 -6.02 13.32 18.40
CA LEU A 64 -6.13 14.12 17.19
C LEU A 64 -6.53 15.55 17.55
N THR A 65 -5.75 16.51 17.10
CA THR A 65 -6.09 17.93 17.15
C THR A 65 -6.35 18.43 15.74
N LEU A 66 -7.58 18.86 15.46
CA LEU A 66 -7.96 19.41 14.17
C LEU A 66 -7.55 20.89 14.14
N THR A 67 -6.40 21.17 13.52
CA THR A 67 -5.88 22.54 13.37
C THR A 67 -6.51 23.25 12.17
N GLY A 68 -6.90 22.48 11.18
CA GLY A 68 -7.52 22.93 9.93
C GLY A 68 -6.62 23.82 9.08
N LEU A 69 -6.97 23.91 7.82
CA LEU A 69 -6.35 24.78 6.82
C LEU A 69 -7.43 25.57 6.09
N THR A 70 -7.06 26.67 5.45
CA THR A 70 -8.01 27.44 4.64
C THR A 70 -8.43 26.64 3.39
N SER A 71 -9.67 26.82 2.93
CA SER A 71 -10.18 26.10 1.74
C SER A 71 -9.32 26.35 0.48
N SER A 72 -8.73 27.54 0.34
CA SER A 72 -7.80 27.80 -0.77
C SER A 72 -6.55 26.93 -0.70
N ARG A 73 -5.99 26.76 0.51
CA ARG A 73 -4.81 25.91 0.71
C ARG A 73 -5.13 24.45 0.51
N LEU A 74 -6.29 23.98 0.96
CA LEU A 74 -6.72 22.59 0.74
C LEU A 74 -6.89 22.27 -0.74
N LYS A 75 -7.50 23.16 -1.51
CA LYS A 75 -7.63 22.99 -2.97
C LYS A 75 -6.27 22.94 -3.70
N GLU A 76 -5.31 23.75 -3.25
CA GLU A 76 -3.94 23.70 -3.78
C GLU A 76 -3.28 22.34 -3.49
N ILE A 77 -3.37 21.86 -2.23
CA ILE A 77 -2.84 20.55 -1.82
C ILE A 77 -3.50 19.43 -2.62
N GLU A 78 -4.82 19.43 -2.71
CA GLU A 78 -5.60 18.43 -3.43
C GLU A 78 -5.19 18.34 -4.90
N SER A 79 -5.19 19.49 -5.58
CA SER A 79 -4.82 19.58 -7.00
C SER A 79 -3.40 19.07 -7.25
N LYS A 80 -2.45 19.45 -6.39
CA LYS A 80 -1.05 19.05 -6.53
C LYS A 80 -0.87 17.55 -6.24
N VAL A 81 -1.52 17.02 -5.20
CA VAL A 81 -1.48 15.59 -4.87
C VAL A 81 -2.07 14.76 -6.01
N PHE A 82 -3.22 15.14 -6.56
CA PHE A 82 -3.82 14.44 -7.70
C PHE A 82 -2.92 14.48 -8.94
N SER A 83 -2.31 15.63 -9.24
CA SER A 83 -1.36 15.74 -10.35
C SER A 83 -0.16 14.80 -10.16
N GLU A 84 0.44 14.81 -8.97
CA GLU A 84 1.59 13.94 -8.67
C GLU A 84 1.22 12.46 -8.66
N CYS A 85 0.07 12.08 -8.13
CA CYS A 85 -0.41 10.69 -8.18
C CYS A 85 -0.64 10.18 -9.60
N ARG A 86 -1.01 11.07 -10.53
CA ARG A 86 -1.20 10.73 -11.94
C ARG A 86 0.10 10.71 -12.74
N GLU A 87 1.02 11.64 -12.45
CA GLU A 87 2.21 11.87 -13.30
C GLU A 87 3.46 11.17 -12.81
N LYS A 88 3.58 10.97 -11.48
CA LYS A 88 4.80 10.43 -10.84
C LYS A 88 4.61 9.05 -10.22
N VAL A 89 3.38 8.53 -10.17
CA VAL A 89 3.08 7.19 -9.66
C VAL A 89 2.80 6.24 -10.81
N ASP A 90 3.43 5.07 -10.78
CA ASP A 90 3.27 4.03 -11.80
C ASP A 90 2.96 2.65 -11.15
N PRO A 91 1.82 2.03 -11.51
CA PRO A 91 0.64 2.60 -12.18
C PRO A 91 0.04 3.78 -11.41
N PRO A 92 -0.64 4.74 -12.06
CA PRO A 92 -1.20 5.90 -11.39
C PRO A 92 -2.27 5.51 -10.36
N ILE A 93 -2.37 6.31 -9.29
CA ILE A 93 -3.39 6.17 -8.25
C ILE A 93 -4.34 7.37 -8.31
N VAL A 94 -5.63 7.12 -8.16
CA VAL A 94 -6.63 8.17 -7.99
C VAL A 94 -7.29 7.98 -6.62
N PRO A 95 -6.79 8.62 -5.55
CA PRO A 95 -7.42 8.57 -4.24
C PRO A 95 -8.77 9.31 -4.29
N LEU A 96 -9.69 8.97 -3.42
CA LEU A 96 -10.86 9.80 -3.16
C LEU A 96 -10.47 10.91 -2.18
N SER A 97 -11.17 12.03 -2.22
CA SER A 97 -10.98 13.13 -1.28
C SER A 97 -12.31 13.58 -0.67
N ASP A 98 -12.28 14.00 0.57
CA ASP A 98 -13.43 14.57 1.29
C ASP A 98 -12.96 15.79 2.11
N GLU A 99 -13.57 16.96 1.85
CA GLU A 99 -13.30 18.19 2.58
C GLU A 99 -14.33 18.36 3.69
N MET A 100 -13.89 18.32 4.95
CA MET A 100 -14.77 18.31 6.11
C MET A 100 -14.63 19.58 6.94
N PRO A 101 -15.75 20.15 7.46
CA PRO A 101 -15.74 21.29 8.35
C PRO A 101 -15.17 20.89 9.73
N ILE A 102 -14.57 21.86 10.41
CA ILE A 102 -14.17 21.75 11.81
C ILE A 102 -14.87 22.81 12.66
N ALA A 103 -14.53 22.90 13.95
CA ALA A 103 -15.16 23.89 14.85
C ALA A 103 -14.87 25.36 14.43
N ASP A 104 -13.75 25.63 13.80
CA ASP A 104 -13.42 26.92 13.21
C ASP A 104 -14.08 27.03 11.81
N PRO A 105 -15.04 27.94 11.59
CA PRO A 105 -15.77 28.05 10.33
C PRO A 105 -14.91 28.48 9.14
N GLU A 106 -13.74 29.14 9.38
CA GLU A 106 -12.82 29.59 8.36
C GLU A 106 -11.85 28.49 7.89
N LYS A 107 -11.84 27.36 8.62
CA LYS A 107 -10.92 26.27 8.38
C LYS A 107 -11.63 24.94 8.13
N ARG A 108 -10.95 24.09 7.42
CA ARG A 108 -11.41 22.74 7.09
C ARG A 108 -10.25 21.76 7.13
N ILE A 109 -10.56 20.50 7.11
CA ILE A 109 -9.60 19.42 6.88
C ILE A 109 -9.89 18.75 5.55
N LEU A 110 -8.85 18.17 4.94
CA LEU A 110 -8.95 17.35 3.73
C LEU A 110 -8.52 15.94 4.06
N VAL A 111 -9.37 14.97 3.76
CA VAL A 111 -9.10 13.55 3.96
C VAL A 111 -8.92 12.89 2.60
N PHE A 112 -7.75 12.30 2.34
CA PHE A 112 -7.56 11.39 1.23
C PHE A 112 -7.90 9.98 1.68
N ILE A 113 -8.78 9.32 0.95
CA ILE A 113 -9.19 7.93 1.16
C ILE A 113 -8.49 7.11 0.09
N VAL A 114 -7.64 6.20 0.53
CA VAL A 114 -6.78 5.41 -0.36
C VAL A 114 -7.14 3.93 -0.21
N PRO A 115 -7.88 3.35 -1.16
CA PRO A 115 -8.13 1.93 -1.14
C PRO A 115 -6.87 1.14 -1.48
N SER A 116 -6.75 -0.07 -0.92
CA SER A 116 -5.79 -1.05 -1.41
C SER A 116 -6.07 -1.39 -2.87
N THR A 117 -5.02 -1.56 -3.66
CA THR A 117 -5.14 -1.92 -5.07
C THR A 117 -4.52 -3.30 -5.35
N GLY A 118 -4.86 -3.88 -6.49
CA GLY A 118 -4.26 -5.12 -6.97
C GLY A 118 -2.86 -4.94 -7.58
N HIS A 119 -2.37 -3.71 -7.70
CA HIS A 119 -1.11 -3.39 -8.36
C HIS A 119 -0.03 -2.95 -7.36
N ALA A 120 1.24 -3.20 -7.70
CA ALA A 120 2.37 -2.61 -7.01
C ALA A 120 2.65 -1.23 -7.62
N HIS A 121 2.50 -0.18 -6.81
CA HIS A 121 2.72 1.20 -7.23
C HIS A 121 4.10 1.68 -6.82
N SER A 122 4.81 2.28 -7.77
CA SER A 122 6.07 2.98 -7.51
C SER A 122 5.89 4.48 -7.65
N TYR A 123 6.69 5.26 -6.96
CA TYR A 123 6.70 6.71 -7.01
C TYR A 123 8.06 7.25 -7.40
N ARG A 124 8.09 8.18 -8.33
CA ARG A 124 9.30 8.89 -8.76
C ARG A 124 9.37 10.25 -8.07
N SER A 125 10.17 10.33 -7.01
CA SER A 125 10.44 11.58 -6.29
C SER A 125 11.08 12.63 -7.21
N SER A 126 10.82 13.90 -6.90
CA SER A 126 11.43 15.00 -7.65
C SER A 126 12.96 14.94 -7.58
N GLY A 127 13.63 15.08 -8.74
CA GLY A 127 15.10 15.01 -8.82
C GLY A 127 15.70 13.61 -8.73
N LYS A 128 14.88 12.54 -8.74
CA LYS A 128 15.35 11.15 -8.85
C LYS A 128 14.98 10.54 -10.19
N ASP A 129 15.90 9.82 -10.80
CA ASP A 129 15.66 9.10 -12.05
C ASP A 129 14.94 7.78 -11.83
N ALA A 130 15.13 7.15 -10.67
CA ALA A 130 14.54 5.87 -10.35
C ALA A 130 13.25 6.02 -9.53
N SER A 131 12.25 5.21 -9.87
CA SER A 131 11.04 5.04 -9.08
C SER A 131 11.29 4.13 -7.87
N THR A 132 10.58 4.40 -6.77
CA THR A 132 10.72 3.71 -5.50
C THR A 132 9.35 3.21 -5.03
N TYR A 133 9.30 1.99 -4.53
CA TYR A 133 8.11 1.43 -3.91
C TYR A 133 8.07 1.83 -2.43
N TYR A 134 6.92 2.31 -1.96
CA TYR A 134 6.69 2.65 -0.55
C TYR A 134 5.65 1.73 0.07
N ILE A 135 5.85 1.42 1.35
CA ILE A 135 4.96 0.57 2.16
C ILE A 135 4.79 1.17 3.56
N ARG A 136 3.75 0.75 4.28
CA ARG A 136 3.58 1.06 5.70
C ARG A 136 4.18 -0.04 6.55
N ILE A 137 4.97 0.37 7.55
CA ILE A 137 5.47 -0.50 8.61
C ILE A 137 5.12 0.17 9.93
N GLY A 138 4.11 -0.34 10.63
CA GLY A 138 3.52 0.36 11.75
C GLY A 138 2.96 1.71 11.31
N ARG A 139 3.39 2.80 11.95
CA ARG A 139 2.95 4.17 11.63
C ARG A 139 3.85 4.90 10.63
N GLU A 140 4.85 4.24 10.08
CA GLU A 140 5.83 4.89 9.21
C GLU A 140 5.69 4.48 7.75
N THR A 141 5.82 5.46 6.86
CA THR A 141 6.00 5.23 5.42
C THR A 141 7.49 4.99 5.16
N ARG A 142 7.82 3.82 4.63
CA ARG A 142 9.18 3.38 4.35
C ARG A 142 9.33 2.90 2.91
N GLU A 143 10.53 3.02 2.37
CA GLU A 143 10.87 2.37 1.11
C GLU A 143 10.84 0.85 1.28
N ALA A 144 10.18 0.16 0.36
CA ALA A 144 10.25 -1.28 0.26
C ALA A 144 11.62 -1.70 -0.27
N ARG A 145 12.39 -2.40 0.54
CA ARG A 145 13.74 -2.88 0.17
C ARG A 145 13.87 -4.36 0.44
N ASN A 146 14.79 -5.01 -0.28
CA ASN A 146 15.17 -6.41 -0.06
C ASN A 146 13.94 -7.37 -0.04
N GLY A 147 13.79 -8.12 1.04
CA GLY A 147 12.70 -9.09 1.20
C GLY A 147 11.30 -8.46 1.13
N LEU A 148 11.10 -7.27 1.73
CA LEU A 148 9.82 -6.55 1.70
C LEU A 148 9.42 -6.11 0.29
N LEU A 149 10.38 -5.69 -0.53
CA LEU A 149 10.12 -5.39 -1.94
C LEU A 149 9.69 -6.64 -2.69
N ARG A 150 10.41 -7.75 -2.48
CA ARG A 150 10.05 -9.03 -3.10
C ARG A 150 8.66 -9.49 -2.67
N GLU A 151 8.36 -9.41 -1.37
CA GLU A 151 7.05 -9.76 -0.82
C GLU A 151 5.94 -8.92 -1.45
N LEU A 152 6.11 -7.60 -1.52
CA LEU A 152 5.17 -6.72 -2.18
C LEU A 152 4.91 -7.15 -3.63
N LEU A 153 5.98 -7.37 -4.41
CA LEU A 153 5.86 -7.73 -5.82
C LEU A 153 5.21 -9.10 -6.04
N VAL A 154 5.43 -10.06 -5.14
CA VAL A 154 4.75 -11.36 -5.15
C VAL A 154 3.28 -11.21 -4.79
N ASN A 155 2.96 -10.47 -3.71
CA ASN A 155 1.58 -10.25 -3.25
C ASN A 155 0.74 -9.53 -4.32
N LYS A 156 1.36 -8.61 -5.07
CA LYS A 156 0.72 -7.89 -6.18
C LYS A 156 0.83 -8.61 -7.53
N LYS A 157 1.30 -9.86 -7.56
CA LYS A 157 1.41 -10.71 -8.76
C LYS A 157 2.30 -10.12 -9.88
N VAL A 158 3.24 -9.26 -9.52
CA VAL A 158 4.26 -8.74 -10.44
C VAL A 158 5.38 -9.76 -10.62
N LEU A 159 5.68 -10.51 -9.56
CA LEU A 159 6.62 -11.62 -9.57
C LEU A 159 5.89 -12.92 -9.25
N ASP A 160 6.16 -13.96 -10.01
CA ASP A 160 5.67 -15.28 -9.67
C ASP A 160 6.30 -15.79 -8.37
N PRO A 161 5.54 -16.45 -7.49
CA PRO A 161 6.07 -17.22 -6.38
C PRO A 161 7.12 -18.21 -6.88
N TRP A 162 8.10 -18.52 -6.03
CA TRP A 162 9.22 -19.38 -6.41
C TRP A 162 8.78 -20.76 -6.91
N ASP A 163 7.69 -21.29 -6.36
CA ASP A 163 7.09 -22.58 -6.69
C ASP A 163 6.35 -22.62 -8.04
N ARG A 164 6.13 -21.46 -8.65
CA ARG A 164 5.53 -21.30 -9.98
C ARG A 164 6.52 -20.84 -11.04
N ARG A 165 7.78 -20.62 -10.67
CA ARG A 165 8.79 -20.21 -11.63
C ARG A 165 9.29 -21.41 -12.40
N ILE A 166 9.26 -21.28 -13.72
CA ILE A 166 9.90 -22.25 -14.60
C ILE A 166 11.42 -22.13 -14.37
N ASN A 167 12.04 -23.24 -13.98
CA ASN A 167 13.48 -23.33 -13.99
C ASN A 167 13.91 -23.72 -15.42
N ALA A 168 14.47 -22.75 -16.16
CA ALA A 168 14.90 -22.97 -17.55
C ALA A 168 16.07 -23.98 -17.67
N ASP A 169 16.81 -24.19 -16.58
CA ASP A 169 17.92 -25.12 -16.54
C ASP A 169 17.50 -26.52 -16.05
N ALA A 170 16.25 -26.68 -15.59
CA ALA A 170 15.73 -27.97 -15.12
C ALA A 170 15.52 -28.92 -16.30
N ASN A 171 15.94 -30.15 -16.09
CA ASN A 171 15.79 -31.25 -17.03
C ASN A 171 14.98 -32.39 -16.35
N ILE A 172 14.39 -33.25 -17.15
CA ILE A 172 13.65 -34.43 -16.67
C ILE A 172 14.52 -35.34 -15.78
N THR A 173 15.81 -35.35 -16.03
CA THR A 173 16.79 -36.12 -15.24
C THR A 173 17.02 -35.55 -13.82
N ASP A 174 16.57 -34.33 -13.55
CA ASP A 174 16.64 -33.73 -12.22
C ASP A 174 15.48 -34.15 -11.32
N ILE A 175 14.48 -34.85 -11.88
CA ILE A 175 13.36 -35.40 -11.14
C ILE A 175 13.79 -36.71 -10.49
N ASP A 176 13.69 -36.76 -9.15
CA ASP A 176 13.79 -38.01 -8.41
C ASP A 176 12.54 -38.87 -8.69
N LEU A 177 12.70 -39.83 -9.58
CA LEU A 177 11.60 -40.67 -10.06
C LEU A 177 10.96 -41.53 -8.95
N ILE A 178 11.68 -41.86 -7.89
CA ILE A 178 11.15 -42.61 -6.75
C ILE A 178 10.21 -41.71 -5.96
N ASN A 179 10.67 -40.54 -5.58
CA ASN A 179 9.86 -39.57 -4.86
C ASN A 179 8.67 -39.10 -5.69
N PHE A 180 8.84 -38.94 -7.00
CA PHE A 180 7.75 -38.56 -7.89
C PHE A 180 6.66 -39.63 -7.98
N ARG A 181 7.04 -40.89 -8.10
CA ARG A 181 6.09 -42.02 -8.05
C ARG A 181 5.34 -42.07 -6.73
N ASP A 182 6.06 -41.94 -5.61
CA ASP A 182 5.46 -41.97 -4.27
C ASP A 182 4.48 -40.80 -4.10
N TYR A 183 4.79 -39.64 -4.62
CA TYR A 183 3.87 -38.49 -4.67
C TYR A 183 2.62 -38.80 -5.46
N LEU A 184 2.74 -39.35 -6.68
CA LEU A 184 1.60 -39.75 -7.50
C LEU A 184 0.71 -40.79 -6.81
N GLN A 185 1.31 -41.73 -6.09
CA GLN A 185 0.57 -42.73 -5.30
C GLN A 185 -0.21 -42.08 -4.15
N GLN A 186 0.42 -41.18 -3.38
CA GLN A 186 -0.22 -40.45 -2.29
C GLN A 186 -1.39 -39.59 -2.75
N MET A 187 -1.26 -39.01 -3.94
CA MET A 187 -2.31 -38.19 -4.54
C MET A 187 -3.41 -39.02 -5.25
N GLY A 188 -3.27 -40.34 -5.31
CA GLY A 188 -4.21 -41.23 -6.00
C GLY A 188 -4.18 -41.07 -7.53
N LEU A 189 -3.09 -40.54 -8.07
CA LEU A 189 -2.92 -40.28 -9.51
C LEU A 189 -2.12 -41.39 -10.20
N TRP A 190 -1.49 -42.30 -9.45
CA TRP A 190 -0.68 -43.37 -9.98
C TRP A 190 -1.56 -44.45 -10.66
N ASP A 191 -1.29 -44.72 -11.92
CA ASP A 191 -1.88 -45.84 -12.68
C ASP A 191 -0.81 -46.92 -12.89
N GLN A 192 -1.08 -48.14 -12.43
CA GLN A 192 -0.15 -49.28 -12.52
C GLN A 192 0.13 -49.71 -13.99
N ASN A 193 -0.71 -49.29 -14.93
CA ASN A 193 -0.56 -49.62 -16.36
C ASN A 193 0.28 -48.56 -17.11
N LYS A 194 0.73 -47.51 -16.44
CA LYS A 194 1.52 -46.43 -17.01
C LYS A 194 2.95 -46.47 -16.54
N SER A 195 3.87 -46.07 -17.40
CA SER A 195 5.24 -45.78 -17.02
C SER A 195 5.35 -44.39 -16.35
N LEU A 196 6.43 -44.11 -15.65
CA LEU A 196 6.68 -42.76 -15.11
C LEU A 196 6.78 -41.70 -16.22
N GLU A 197 7.29 -42.08 -17.35
CA GLU A 197 7.45 -41.24 -18.54
C GLU A 197 6.11 -40.74 -19.11
N ASP A 198 5.01 -41.48 -18.87
CA ASP A 198 3.67 -41.09 -19.30
C ASP A 198 3.05 -39.97 -18.47
N TYR A 199 3.70 -39.57 -17.35
CA TYR A 199 3.26 -38.49 -16.46
C TYR A 199 4.10 -37.21 -16.60
N ILE A 200 5.14 -37.24 -17.38
CA ILE A 200 6.10 -36.17 -17.59
C ILE A 200 6.01 -35.71 -19.04
#